data_1515d3d8c5c8f7737e92dc1a6496bcf3
#
_entry.id   1515d3d8c5c8f7737e92dc1a6496bcf3
#
_cell.length_a   1.000
_cell.length_b   1.000
_cell.length_c   1.000
_cell.angle_alpha   90.00
_cell.angle_beta   90.00
_cell.angle_gamma   90.00
#
_symmetry.space_group_name_H-M   'P 1'
#
loop_
_entity.id
_entity.type
_entity.pdbx_description
1 polymer ?
#
loop_
_entity_poly.entity_id
_entity_poly.type
_entity_poly.pdbx_seq_one_letter_code
_entity_poly.pdbx_strand_id
1 'polypeptide(L)'
;MTDNTRLISGTFMQMDHWSDTEGERFQQEIRSLNEDHWRQMVRDMAAIGIDTLVFQQCVDNRTGWENTFAYYQSKKWKKLEWVKGDTFGAVVDEAGRLGMKIIYGIGTMYTKDPYLFTDDVIEQAKVTASELLELYGGLPSFGGWYWTYEYPPGSVSGRDSLRKIVPAIRALADCPFVIAPNADRMMCPTLLQDIDVDIIAYQDSVGLGVVPDPLGRYKYADRHHSLHRLPYLYQRLQFAHDGWRDSKAEKVSHCMWNTYFRERGRTAIWNDLEVWEFDHKKSLVPTEISRVAAQLDLTAPYVEKQIIYQYPGLMQHPDHPVKVGGERAVTLYEEYALYRDAVLAGKL
;
A
#
# COMPACT_ATOMS: atom_id res chain seq x y z
N MET A 1 3.12 -20.11 13.80
CA MET A 1 3.37 -18.69 14.08
C MET A 1 2.04 -18.10 14.46
N THR A 2 1.89 -17.54 15.63
CA THR A 2 0.69 -16.80 16.00
C THR A 2 0.67 -15.56 15.10
N ASP A 3 -0.32 -15.49 14.24
CA ASP A 3 -0.55 -14.35 13.33
C ASP A 3 -0.90 -13.14 14.21
N ASN A 4 0.12 -12.38 14.58
CA ASN A 4 -0.09 -11.25 15.47
C ASN A 4 -0.43 -10.00 14.65
N THR A 5 -1.72 -9.83 14.40
CA THR A 5 -2.26 -8.70 13.65
C THR A 5 -2.04 -7.32 14.31
N ARG A 6 -1.40 -7.26 15.48
CA ARG A 6 -0.91 -6.02 16.10
C ARG A 6 0.46 -5.58 15.57
N LEU A 7 1.06 -6.34 14.66
CA LEU A 7 2.38 -6.05 14.10
C LEU A 7 2.31 -5.74 12.60
N ILE A 8 3.16 -4.83 12.17
CA ILE A 8 3.39 -4.57 10.75
C ILE A 8 4.05 -5.82 10.15
N SER A 9 3.45 -6.34 9.09
CA SER A 9 3.97 -7.52 8.37
C SER A 9 4.09 -7.30 6.86
N GLY A 10 3.71 -6.12 6.37
CA GLY A 10 3.90 -5.74 4.98
C GLY A 10 4.15 -4.24 4.80
N THR A 11 4.61 -3.87 3.63
CA THR A 11 4.83 -2.47 3.27
C THR A 11 4.60 -2.21 1.81
N PHE A 12 4.05 -1.04 1.49
CA PHE A 12 4.21 -0.47 0.16
C PHE A 12 5.66 -0.09 -0.07
N MET A 13 6.08 -0.16 -1.32
CA MET A 13 7.43 0.10 -1.75
C MET A 13 7.43 0.89 -3.04
N GLN A 14 8.18 1.96 -3.07
CA GLN A 14 8.36 2.80 -4.25
C GLN A 14 9.85 2.97 -4.52
N MET A 15 10.24 2.73 -5.79
CA MET A 15 11.57 3.04 -6.28
C MET A 15 11.74 4.53 -6.56
N ASP A 16 10.63 5.23 -6.70
CA ASP A 16 10.50 6.67 -6.88
C ASP A 16 9.10 7.09 -6.44
N HIS A 17 8.98 8.14 -5.61
CA HIS A 17 7.67 8.57 -5.16
C HIS A 17 6.90 9.23 -6.31
N TRP A 18 5.63 8.90 -6.47
CA TRP A 18 4.79 9.39 -7.55
C TRP A 18 4.56 10.91 -7.51
N SER A 19 4.65 11.52 -6.34
CA SER A 19 4.48 12.96 -6.11
C SER A 19 5.79 13.59 -5.64
N ASP A 20 6.34 14.51 -6.41
CA ASP A 20 7.56 15.23 -6.04
C ASP A 20 7.38 16.08 -4.77
N THR A 21 6.16 16.61 -4.52
CA THR A 21 5.85 17.39 -3.32
C THR A 21 5.82 16.49 -2.08
N GLU A 22 5.11 15.37 -2.15
CA GLU A 22 5.01 14.44 -1.02
C GLU A 22 6.33 13.75 -0.75
N GLY A 23 7.08 13.40 -1.80
CA GLY A 23 8.40 12.78 -1.72
C GLY A 23 9.56 13.73 -1.44
N GLU A 24 9.35 15.06 -1.34
CA GLU A 24 10.42 16.07 -1.25
C GLU A 24 11.50 15.74 -0.19
N ARG A 25 11.11 15.07 0.90
CA ARG A 25 11.99 14.79 2.04
C ARG A 25 12.90 13.58 1.88
N PHE A 26 12.64 12.72 0.90
CA PHE A 26 13.38 11.46 0.75
C PHE A 26 13.64 11.02 -0.71
N GLN A 27 13.03 11.70 -1.66
CA GLN A 27 13.10 11.33 -3.07
C GLN A 27 14.53 11.34 -3.61
N GLN A 28 15.33 12.34 -3.23
CA GLN A 28 16.70 12.46 -3.69
C GLN A 28 17.56 11.31 -3.19
N GLU A 29 17.40 10.93 -1.92
CA GLU A 29 18.10 9.81 -1.31
C GLU A 29 17.70 8.51 -1.96
N ILE A 30 16.40 8.26 -2.18
CA ILE A 30 15.89 7.07 -2.87
C ILE A 30 16.54 6.93 -4.26
N ARG A 31 16.56 8.00 -5.05
CA ARG A 31 17.18 8.01 -6.38
C ARG A 31 18.70 7.78 -6.36
N SER A 32 19.35 7.99 -5.24
CA SER A 32 20.78 7.75 -5.06
C SER A 32 21.13 6.30 -4.74
N LEU A 33 20.16 5.47 -4.32
CA LEU A 33 20.39 4.11 -3.89
C LEU A 33 20.85 3.21 -5.05
N ASN A 34 21.87 2.41 -4.78
CA ASN A 34 22.34 1.35 -5.66
C ASN A 34 21.75 -0.01 -5.25
N GLU A 35 22.11 -1.08 -5.96
CA GLU A 35 21.64 -2.45 -5.71
C GLU A 35 21.90 -2.91 -4.28
N ASP A 36 23.13 -2.66 -3.75
CA ASP A 36 23.50 -3.09 -2.40
C ASP A 36 22.69 -2.36 -1.32
N HIS A 37 22.42 -1.07 -1.53
CA HIS A 37 21.58 -0.28 -0.64
C HIS A 37 20.14 -0.82 -0.62
N TRP A 38 19.57 -1.16 -1.77
CA TRP A 38 18.25 -1.75 -1.85
C TRP A 38 18.19 -3.15 -1.22
N ARG A 39 19.21 -3.98 -1.43
CA ARG A 39 19.30 -5.29 -0.74
C ARG A 39 19.37 -5.11 0.78
N GLN A 40 20.15 -4.13 1.25
CA GLN A 40 20.20 -3.84 2.68
C GLN A 40 18.84 -3.37 3.20
N MET A 41 18.16 -2.49 2.51
CA MET A 41 16.82 -2.02 2.90
C MET A 41 15.82 -3.17 3.02
N VAL A 42 15.86 -4.15 2.12
CA VAL A 42 15.02 -5.36 2.21
C VAL A 42 15.37 -6.19 3.46
N ARG A 43 16.65 -6.34 3.78
CA ARG A 43 17.08 -7.00 5.03
C ARG A 43 16.58 -6.25 6.27
N ASP A 44 16.65 -4.93 6.25
CA ASP A 44 16.21 -4.08 7.35
C ASP A 44 14.69 -4.19 7.58
N MET A 45 13.90 -4.28 6.49
CA MET A 45 12.46 -4.56 6.55
C MET A 45 12.17 -5.93 7.17
N ALA A 46 12.89 -6.98 6.72
CA ALA A 46 12.71 -8.33 7.23
C ALA A 46 13.08 -8.42 8.72
N ALA A 47 14.08 -7.67 9.19
CA ALA A 47 14.51 -7.64 10.58
C ALA A 47 13.40 -7.17 11.54
N ILE A 48 12.51 -6.30 11.11
CA ILE A 48 11.36 -5.85 11.91
C ILE A 48 10.07 -6.64 11.64
N GLY A 49 10.15 -7.73 10.85
CA GLY A 49 9.03 -8.65 10.65
C GLY A 49 8.20 -8.41 9.40
N ILE A 50 8.63 -7.55 8.49
CA ILE A 50 7.98 -7.38 7.19
C ILE A 50 8.28 -8.61 6.32
N ASP A 51 7.23 -9.27 5.85
CA ASP A 51 7.28 -10.47 5.01
C ASP A 51 6.66 -10.27 3.63
N THR A 52 6.03 -9.12 3.41
CA THR A 52 5.32 -8.81 2.17
C THR A 52 5.68 -7.40 1.68
N LEU A 53 6.13 -7.32 0.44
CA LEU A 53 6.37 -6.06 -0.27
C LEU A 53 5.28 -5.85 -1.32
N VAL A 54 4.70 -4.67 -1.36
CA VAL A 54 3.76 -4.26 -2.41
C VAL A 54 4.40 -3.14 -3.21
N PHE A 55 4.91 -3.43 -4.40
CA PHE A 55 5.35 -2.35 -5.27
C PHE A 55 4.16 -1.49 -5.65
N GLN A 56 4.22 -0.21 -5.28
CA GLN A 56 3.15 0.75 -5.59
C GLN A 56 2.93 0.83 -7.10
N GLN A 57 4.01 0.85 -7.85
CA GLN A 57 4.01 0.81 -9.31
C GLN A 57 5.32 0.22 -9.83
N CYS A 58 5.26 -0.56 -10.90
CA CYS A 58 6.45 -1.10 -11.57
C CYS A 58 6.84 -0.28 -12.81
N VAL A 59 5.96 0.60 -13.25
CA VAL A 59 6.18 1.54 -14.36
C VAL A 59 5.74 2.95 -13.98
N ASP A 60 6.32 3.95 -14.61
CA ASP A 60 6.01 5.36 -14.43
C ASP A 60 5.62 5.99 -15.77
N ASN A 61 4.49 6.67 -15.82
CA ASN A 61 4.02 7.40 -17.00
C ASN A 61 3.58 8.83 -16.68
N ARG A 62 4.11 9.42 -15.61
CA ARG A 62 3.76 10.79 -15.17
C ARG A 62 3.79 11.84 -16.27
N THR A 63 4.61 11.63 -17.29
CA THR A 63 4.76 12.56 -18.41
C THR A 63 3.96 12.18 -19.66
N GLY A 64 3.13 11.15 -19.60
CA GLY A 64 2.29 10.66 -20.69
C GLY A 64 2.66 9.24 -21.14
N TRP A 65 1.74 8.60 -21.82
CA TRP A 65 1.85 7.19 -22.25
C TRP A 65 3.05 6.87 -23.12
N GLU A 66 3.37 7.77 -24.04
CA GLU A 66 4.54 7.66 -24.91
C GLU A 66 5.87 7.74 -24.18
N ASN A 67 5.85 8.21 -22.94
CA ASN A 67 7.00 8.35 -22.06
C ASN A 67 6.92 7.40 -20.86
N THR A 68 6.38 6.21 -21.04
CA THR A 68 6.37 5.19 -20.00
C THR A 68 7.79 4.68 -19.75
N PHE A 69 8.18 4.66 -18.48
CA PHE A 69 9.44 4.11 -17.99
C PHE A 69 9.17 2.93 -17.07
N ALA A 70 10.06 1.94 -17.05
CA ALA A 70 10.01 0.84 -16.10
C ALA A 70 11.13 0.96 -15.07
N TYR A 71 10.82 0.52 -13.84
CA TYR A 71 11.82 0.36 -12.78
C TYR A 71 12.60 -0.96 -12.91
N TYR A 72 12.02 -1.96 -13.59
CA TYR A 72 12.61 -3.25 -13.89
C TYR A 72 13.27 -3.28 -15.29
N GLN A 73 13.98 -4.35 -15.62
CA GLN A 73 14.63 -4.53 -16.92
C GLN A 73 13.61 -4.87 -18.02
N SER A 74 12.84 -3.88 -18.43
CA SER A 74 11.79 -4.02 -19.44
C SER A 74 12.37 -4.11 -20.86
N LYS A 75 11.71 -4.91 -21.71
CA LYS A 75 11.95 -4.94 -23.17
C LYS A 75 11.06 -3.94 -23.92
N LYS A 76 10.01 -3.43 -23.26
CA LYS A 76 8.97 -2.55 -23.83
C LYS A 76 9.13 -1.10 -23.45
N TRP A 77 9.40 -0.87 -22.16
CA TRP A 77 9.44 0.46 -21.59
C TRP A 77 10.87 0.97 -21.46
N LYS A 78 11.04 2.26 -21.55
CA LYS A 78 12.35 2.88 -21.34
C LYS A 78 12.78 2.71 -19.88
N LYS A 79 14.09 2.63 -19.65
CA LYS A 79 14.64 2.71 -18.30
C LYS A 79 14.76 4.17 -17.86
N LEU A 80 14.53 4.45 -16.59
CA LEU A 80 14.78 5.76 -16.01
C LEU A 80 16.29 6.03 -15.94
N GLU A 81 16.70 7.24 -16.33
CA GLU A 81 18.13 7.60 -16.46
C GLU A 81 18.90 7.53 -15.14
N TRP A 82 18.23 7.83 -14.04
CA TRP A 82 18.82 7.80 -12.69
C TRP A 82 18.94 6.39 -12.10
N VAL A 83 18.23 5.40 -12.62
CA VAL A 83 18.29 4.02 -12.13
C VAL A 83 19.63 3.37 -12.51
N LYS A 84 20.46 3.13 -11.49
CA LYS A 84 21.78 2.49 -11.66
C LYS A 84 21.66 0.97 -11.53
N GLY A 85 22.18 0.25 -12.52
CA GLY A 85 22.14 -1.21 -12.47
C GLY A 85 20.72 -1.79 -12.56
N ASP A 86 20.47 -2.88 -11.84
CA ASP A 86 19.17 -3.55 -11.70
C ASP A 86 18.69 -3.48 -10.25
N THR A 87 18.39 -2.27 -9.78
CA THR A 87 17.94 -2.05 -8.41
C THR A 87 16.62 -2.75 -8.10
N PHE A 88 15.72 -2.84 -9.08
CA PHE A 88 14.46 -3.57 -8.94
C PHE A 88 14.70 -5.08 -8.78
N GLY A 89 15.50 -5.69 -9.65
CA GLY A 89 15.91 -7.08 -9.54
C GLY A 89 16.63 -7.38 -8.22
N ALA A 90 17.46 -6.45 -7.74
CA ALA A 90 18.14 -6.58 -6.44
C ALA A 90 17.14 -6.71 -5.28
N VAL A 91 16.06 -5.93 -5.29
CA VAL A 91 14.97 -6.06 -4.30
C VAL A 91 14.29 -7.41 -4.43
N VAL A 92 13.93 -7.82 -5.66
CA VAL A 92 13.23 -9.08 -5.91
C VAL A 92 14.06 -10.29 -5.45
N ASP A 93 15.34 -10.30 -5.79
CA ASP A 93 16.28 -11.36 -5.38
C ASP A 93 16.41 -11.47 -3.87
N GLU A 94 16.66 -10.33 -3.19
CA GLU A 94 16.86 -10.33 -1.76
C GLU A 94 15.60 -10.72 -1.00
N ALA A 95 14.44 -10.21 -1.42
CA ALA A 95 13.14 -10.61 -0.88
C ALA A 95 12.92 -12.13 -1.05
N GLY A 96 13.24 -12.66 -2.23
CA GLY A 96 13.17 -14.11 -2.49
C GLY A 96 14.06 -14.93 -1.56
N ARG A 97 15.30 -14.49 -1.33
CA ARG A 97 16.25 -15.14 -0.40
C ARG A 97 15.76 -15.14 1.05
N LEU A 98 15.01 -14.12 1.44
CA LEU A 98 14.43 -13.97 2.78
C LEU A 98 13.06 -14.62 2.91
N GLY A 99 12.52 -15.24 1.84
CA GLY A 99 11.22 -15.89 1.84
C GLY A 99 10.03 -14.91 1.86
N MET A 100 10.27 -13.64 1.54
CA MET A 100 9.23 -12.62 1.46
C MET A 100 8.37 -12.80 0.22
N LYS A 101 7.15 -12.28 0.26
CA LYS A 101 6.25 -12.21 -0.89
C LYS A 101 6.28 -10.81 -1.51
N ILE A 102 6.18 -10.78 -2.84
CA ILE A 102 6.14 -9.53 -3.60
C ILE A 102 4.87 -9.47 -4.42
N ILE A 103 4.13 -8.40 -4.24
CA ILE A 103 2.94 -8.04 -5.02
C ILE A 103 3.31 -6.88 -5.94
N TYR A 104 3.07 -7.06 -7.23
CA TYR A 104 3.54 -6.13 -8.25
C TYR A 104 2.45 -5.17 -8.70
N GLY A 105 2.69 -3.87 -8.56
CA GLY A 105 1.81 -2.82 -9.05
C GLY A 105 1.84 -2.72 -10.57
N ILE A 106 0.73 -3.06 -11.21
CA ILE A 106 0.60 -3.15 -12.69
C ILE A 106 -0.05 -1.93 -13.31
N GLY A 107 -0.54 -0.99 -12.49
CA GLY A 107 -1.00 0.32 -12.94
C GLY A 107 0.07 1.39 -12.76
N THR A 108 -0.34 2.62 -12.93
CA THR A 108 0.46 3.80 -12.60
C THR A 108 -0.38 4.77 -11.77
N MET A 109 0.23 5.45 -10.80
CA MET A 109 -0.49 6.39 -9.93
C MET A 109 -0.99 7.63 -10.67
N TYR A 110 -0.30 8.01 -11.74
CA TYR A 110 -0.55 9.26 -12.42
C TYR A 110 -0.91 9.04 -13.90
N THR A 111 -2.14 9.38 -14.25
CA THR A 111 -2.54 9.70 -15.62
C THR A 111 -3.03 11.14 -15.63
N LYS A 112 -3.02 11.80 -16.81
CA LYS A 112 -3.58 13.16 -16.95
C LYS A 112 -5.04 13.25 -16.51
N ASP A 113 -5.72 12.13 -16.53
CA ASP A 113 -7.06 11.98 -15.97
C ASP A 113 -7.13 10.63 -15.25
N PRO A 114 -6.92 10.61 -13.92
CA PRO A 114 -6.93 9.39 -13.13
C PRO A 114 -8.28 8.67 -13.13
N TYR A 115 -9.31 9.26 -13.71
CA TYR A 115 -10.65 8.70 -13.78
C TYR A 115 -11.03 8.15 -15.17
N LEU A 116 -10.21 8.37 -16.18
CA LEU A 116 -10.42 7.83 -17.52
C LEU A 116 -9.67 6.51 -17.69
N PHE A 117 -10.39 5.41 -17.57
CA PHE A 117 -9.90 4.08 -17.96
C PHE A 117 -10.22 3.82 -19.41
N THR A 118 -9.28 4.20 -20.22
CA THR A 118 -9.28 3.81 -21.61
C THR A 118 -8.80 2.36 -21.75
N ASP A 119 -9.09 1.71 -22.84
CA ASP A 119 -8.59 0.37 -23.13
C ASP A 119 -7.05 0.36 -23.17
N ASP A 120 -6.41 1.49 -23.48
CA ASP A 120 -4.96 1.67 -23.47
C ASP A 120 -4.35 1.44 -22.06
N VAL A 121 -5.03 1.89 -21.00
CA VAL A 121 -4.59 1.66 -19.61
C VAL A 121 -4.56 0.17 -19.30
N ILE A 122 -5.58 -0.56 -19.76
CA ILE A 122 -5.71 -2.00 -19.55
C ILE A 122 -4.64 -2.74 -20.36
N GLU A 123 -4.42 -2.35 -21.61
CA GLU A 123 -3.37 -2.93 -22.44
C GLU A 123 -1.97 -2.67 -21.87
N GLN A 124 -1.70 -1.50 -21.35
CA GLN A 124 -0.44 -1.23 -20.66
C GLN A 124 -0.26 -2.12 -19.43
N ALA A 125 -1.29 -2.24 -18.60
CA ALA A 125 -1.24 -3.12 -17.44
C ALA A 125 -0.97 -4.58 -17.83
N LYS A 126 -1.60 -5.07 -18.92
CA LYS A 126 -1.36 -6.41 -19.46
C LYS A 126 0.08 -6.58 -19.96
N VAL A 127 0.61 -5.60 -20.67
CA VAL A 127 2.00 -5.63 -21.14
C VAL A 127 2.96 -5.66 -19.95
N THR A 128 2.75 -4.81 -18.96
CA THR A 128 3.55 -4.76 -17.74
C THR A 128 3.47 -6.09 -16.98
N ALA A 129 2.27 -6.62 -16.77
CA ALA A 129 2.07 -7.90 -16.10
C ALA A 129 2.73 -9.06 -16.85
N SER A 130 2.64 -9.08 -18.17
CA SER A 130 3.25 -10.14 -19.00
C SER A 130 4.78 -10.13 -18.89
N GLU A 131 5.41 -8.95 -18.92
CA GLU A 131 6.87 -8.85 -18.74
C GLU A 131 7.29 -9.26 -17.32
N LEU A 132 6.56 -8.82 -16.30
CA LEU A 132 6.85 -9.20 -14.90
C LEU A 132 6.68 -10.71 -14.68
N LEU A 133 5.70 -11.36 -15.32
CA LEU A 133 5.56 -12.81 -15.30
C LEU A 133 6.73 -13.51 -15.99
N GLU A 134 7.16 -13.02 -17.15
CA GLU A 134 8.33 -13.57 -17.85
C GLU A 134 9.58 -13.50 -16.97
N LEU A 135 9.77 -12.38 -16.28
CA LEU A 135 10.98 -12.13 -15.49
C LEU A 135 10.94 -12.79 -14.10
N TYR A 136 9.80 -12.74 -13.42
CA TYR A 136 9.71 -13.06 -12.00
C TYR A 136 8.62 -14.06 -11.62
N GLY A 137 7.71 -14.41 -12.54
CA GLY A 137 6.56 -15.28 -12.27
C GLY A 137 6.92 -16.69 -11.78
N GLY A 138 8.10 -17.19 -12.13
CA GLY A 138 8.62 -18.48 -11.67
C GLY A 138 9.27 -18.43 -10.27
N LEU A 139 9.41 -17.26 -9.65
CA LEU A 139 10.08 -17.12 -8.36
C LEU A 139 9.13 -17.44 -7.19
N PRO A 140 9.59 -18.12 -6.14
CA PRO A 140 8.78 -18.37 -4.95
C PRO A 140 8.28 -17.09 -4.25
N SER A 141 8.98 -15.97 -4.45
CA SER A 141 8.61 -14.65 -3.93
C SER A 141 7.45 -14.00 -4.68
N PHE A 142 7.07 -14.50 -5.87
CA PHE A 142 5.93 -13.94 -6.60
C PHE A 142 4.65 -14.12 -5.80
N GLY A 143 4.01 -13.00 -5.41
CA GLY A 143 2.87 -12.97 -4.50
C GLY A 143 1.56 -12.55 -5.17
N GLY A 144 1.62 -11.95 -6.34
CA GLY A 144 0.42 -11.52 -7.06
C GLY A 144 0.50 -10.09 -7.62
N TRP A 145 -0.66 -9.52 -7.85
CA TRP A 145 -0.85 -8.25 -8.52
C TRP A 145 -1.47 -7.20 -7.61
N TYR A 146 -1.03 -5.97 -7.74
CA TYR A 146 -1.66 -4.81 -7.14
C TYR A 146 -2.17 -3.87 -8.23
N TRP A 147 -3.46 -3.49 -8.14
CA TRP A 147 -4.01 -2.45 -8.98
C TRP A 147 -3.77 -1.09 -8.37
N THR A 148 -2.89 -0.34 -8.98
CA THR A 148 -2.32 0.89 -8.43
C THR A 148 -3.31 2.05 -8.29
N TYR A 149 -4.42 1.99 -9.01
CA TYR A 149 -5.40 3.07 -8.96
C TYR A 149 -6.29 2.98 -7.73
N GLU A 150 -6.20 3.99 -6.89
CA GLU A 150 -6.92 4.11 -5.63
C GLU A 150 -8.35 4.63 -5.82
N TYR A 151 -9.15 3.92 -6.61
CA TYR A 151 -10.51 4.38 -6.82
C TYR A 151 -11.35 4.29 -5.59
N PRO A 152 -12.22 5.29 -5.38
CA PRO A 152 -13.39 5.02 -4.61
C PRO A 152 -14.22 3.97 -5.37
N PRO A 153 -14.38 2.77 -4.82
CA PRO A 153 -15.14 1.70 -5.49
C PRO A 153 -16.63 2.05 -5.67
N GLY A 154 -17.07 3.16 -5.08
CA GLY A 154 -18.37 3.74 -5.36
C GLY A 154 -18.45 4.50 -6.70
N SER A 155 -17.32 4.77 -7.35
CA SER A 155 -17.35 5.39 -8.68
C SER A 155 -17.68 4.34 -9.74
N VAL A 156 -18.54 4.71 -10.69
CA VAL A 156 -18.91 3.85 -11.82
C VAL A 156 -17.67 3.50 -12.64
N SER A 157 -16.82 4.49 -12.90
CA SER A 157 -15.59 4.30 -13.67
C SER A 157 -14.58 3.38 -12.97
N GLY A 158 -14.40 3.49 -11.65
CA GLY A 158 -13.53 2.60 -10.89
C GLY A 158 -14.00 1.15 -10.94
N ARG A 159 -15.29 0.92 -10.76
CA ARG A 159 -15.89 -0.41 -10.86
C ARG A 159 -15.75 -1.00 -12.26
N ASP A 160 -16.07 -0.22 -13.29
CA ASP A 160 -16.03 -0.71 -14.67
C ASP A 160 -14.60 -1.02 -15.11
N SER A 161 -13.63 -0.30 -14.59
CA SER A 161 -12.23 -0.60 -14.79
C SER A 161 -11.83 -1.93 -14.14
N LEU A 162 -12.20 -2.15 -12.86
CA LEU A 162 -11.91 -3.41 -12.18
C LEU A 162 -12.57 -4.61 -12.88
N ARG A 163 -13.79 -4.44 -13.39
CA ARG A 163 -14.47 -5.48 -14.19
C ARG A 163 -13.74 -5.86 -15.47
N LYS A 164 -12.97 -4.94 -16.04
CA LYS A 164 -12.15 -5.21 -17.22
C LYS A 164 -10.78 -5.73 -16.86
N ILE A 165 -10.09 -5.08 -15.90
CA ILE A 165 -8.69 -5.40 -15.61
C ILE A 165 -8.52 -6.72 -14.87
N VAL A 166 -9.36 -7.00 -13.86
CA VAL A 166 -9.20 -8.21 -13.05
C VAL A 166 -9.24 -9.48 -13.90
N PRO A 167 -10.28 -9.74 -14.74
CA PRO A 167 -10.29 -10.93 -15.58
C PRO A 167 -9.18 -10.92 -16.64
N ALA A 168 -8.81 -9.76 -17.16
CA ALA A 168 -7.73 -9.65 -18.15
C ALA A 168 -6.36 -10.06 -17.57
N ILE A 169 -6.08 -9.67 -16.33
CA ILE A 169 -4.82 -10.02 -15.66
C ILE A 169 -4.86 -11.48 -15.15
N ARG A 170 -5.99 -11.94 -14.60
CA ARG A 170 -6.14 -13.35 -14.22
C ARG A 170 -5.98 -14.32 -15.39
N ALA A 171 -6.35 -13.90 -16.58
CA ALA A 171 -6.11 -14.71 -17.78
C ALA A 171 -4.61 -14.91 -18.10
N LEU A 172 -3.73 -14.05 -17.60
CA LEU A 172 -2.28 -14.20 -17.72
C LEU A 172 -1.73 -15.15 -16.64
N ALA A 173 -2.19 -14.98 -15.40
CA ALA A 173 -1.83 -15.84 -14.26
C ALA A 173 -2.90 -15.76 -13.19
N ASP A 174 -3.34 -16.92 -12.72
CA ASP A 174 -4.26 -17.04 -11.58
C ASP A 174 -3.49 -16.92 -10.26
N CYS A 175 -3.34 -15.69 -9.79
CA CYS A 175 -2.65 -15.35 -8.55
C CYS A 175 -3.38 -14.19 -7.84
N PRO A 176 -3.10 -13.94 -6.55
CA PRO A 176 -3.79 -12.93 -5.76
C PRO A 176 -3.82 -11.56 -6.43
N PHE A 177 -4.98 -10.93 -6.39
CA PHE A 177 -5.21 -9.58 -6.90
C PHE A 177 -5.60 -8.65 -5.76
N VAL A 178 -4.79 -7.61 -5.56
CA VAL A 178 -4.90 -6.65 -4.46
C VAL A 178 -5.39 -5.30 -4.97
N ILE A 179 -6.27 -4.67 -4.22
CA ILE A 179 -6.64 -3.27 -4.38
C ILE A 179 -6.46 -2.51 -3.06
N ALA A 180 -6.07 -1.24 -3.12
CA ALA A 180 -6.01 -0.35 -1.97
C ALA A 180 -6.91 0.88 -2.21
N PRO A 181 -8.20 0.76 -1.97
CA PRO A 181 -9.13 1.83 -2.24
C PRO A 181 -8.96 2.97 -1.24
N ASN A 182 -9.01 4.20 -1.75
CA ASN A 182 -8.98 5.38 -0.92
C ASN A 182 -10.19 5.40 0.04
N ALA A 183 -9.90 5.61 1.32
CA ALA A 183 -10.88 5.62 2.40
C ALA A 183 -11.87 6.79 2.34
N ASP A 184 -11.52 7.82 1.62
CA ASP A 184 -12.28 9.07 1.57
C ASP A 184 -13.71 8.90 1.04
N ARG A 185 -13.99 7.83 0.31
CA ARG A 185 -15.30 7.62 -0.28
C ARG A 185 -15.87 6.26 0.07
N MET A 186 -17.16 6.28 0.42
CA MET A 186 -17.91 5.11 0.84
C MET A 186 -17.99 4.08 -0.27
N MET A 187 -17.57 2.85 0.04
CA MET A 187 -17.71 1.72 -0.86
C MET A 187 -19.07 1.07 -0.72
N CYS A 188 -19.73 0.86 -1.82
CA CYS A 188 -20.94 0.05 -1.84
C CYS A 188 -20.58 -1.41 -2.16
N PRO A 189 -20.84 -2.37 -1.27
CA PRO A 189 -20.51 -3.78 -1.48
C PRO A 189 -21.07 -4.35 -2.77
N THR A 190 -22.27 -3.93 -3.13
CA THR A 190 -22.93 -4.38 -4.35
C THR A 190 -22.20 -3.96 -5.63
N LEU A 191 -21.32 -2.96 -5.55
CA LEU A 191 -20.55 -2.51 -6.70
C LEU A 191 -19.36 -3.43 -7.03
N LEU A 192 -18.87 -4.19 -6.05
CA LEU A 192 -17.79 -5.15 -6.24
C LEU A 192 -18.25 -6.61 -6.22
N GLN A 193 -19.56 -6.83 -6.17
CA GLN A 193 -20.16 -8.15 -6.03
C GLN A 193 -19.74 -9.14 -7.12
N ASP A 194 -19.50 -8.64 -8.31
CA ASP A 194 -19.11 -9.38 -9.49
C ASP A 194 -17.63 -9.26 -9.84
N ILE A 195 -16.83 -8.66 -8.96
CA ILE A 195 -15.38 -8.45 -9.17
C ILE A 195 -14.61 -9.40 -8.25
N ASP A 196 -13.71 -10.16 -8.87
CA ASP A 196 -12.95 -11.21 -8.20
C ASP A 196 -11.62 -10.68 -7.61
N VAL A 197 -11.70 -9.96 -6.49
CA VAL A 197 -10.56 -9.42 -5.77
C VAL A 197 -10.26 -10.29 -4.56
N ASP A 198 -8.99 -10.67 -4.37
CA ASP A 198 -8.58 -11.54 -3.25
C ASP A 198 -8.27 -10.75 -2.00
N ILE A 199 -7.71 -9.55 -2.13
CA ILE A 199 -7.23 -8.75 -1.01
C ILE A 199 -7.65 -7.31 -1.20
N ILE A 200 -8.17 -6.74 -0.13
CA ILE A 200 -8.47 -5.32 -0.04
C ILE A 200 -7.66 -4.72 1.09
N ALA A 201 -6.69 -3.89 0.72
CA ALA A 201 -5.89 -3.12 1.66
C ALA A 201 -6.58 -1.76 1.88
N TYR A 202 -7.25 -1.60 3.01
CA TYR A 202 -7.89 -0.34 3.35
C TYR A 202 -6.87 0.69 3.77
N GLN A 203 -6.80 1.81 3.06
CA GLN A 203 -6.10 2.99 3.53
C GLN A 203 -6.80 3.51 4.79
N ASP A 204 -6.09 3.62 5.90
CA ASP A 204 -6.68 4.10 7.16
C ASP A 204 -6.93 5.61 7.15
N SER A 205 -6.24 6.34 6.30
CA SER A 205 -6.38 7.79 6.05
C SER A 205 -6.21 8.66 7.29
N VAL A 206 -5.46 8.17 8.27
CA VAL A 206 -5.14 8.93 9.50
C VAL A 206 -4.03 9.94 9.24
N GLY A 207 -2.99 9.56 8.50
CA GLY A 207 -1.91 10.46 8.09
C GLY A 207 -2.40 11.54 7.13
N LEU A 208 -3.31 11.18 6.23
CA LEU A 208 -4.01 12.13 5.35
C LEU A 208 -4.90 13.12 6.14
N GLY A 209 -5.24 12.83 7.38
CA GLY A 209 -6.10 13.65 8.22
C GLY A 209 -7.60 13.54 7.90
N VAL A 210 -7.99 12.57 7.08
CA VAL A 210 -9.40 12.28 6.75
C VAL A 210 -10.07 11.51 7.87
N VAL A 211 -9.34 10.58 8.48
CA VAL A 211 -9.76 9.85 9.67
C VAL A 211 -9.11 10.47 10.90
N PRO A 212 -9.85 10.70 11.99
CA PRO A 212 -9.29 11.23 13.21
C PRO A 212 -8.14 10.37 13.76
N ASP A 213 -7.06 11.04 14.18
CA ASP A 213 -5.99 10.39 14.94
C ASP A 213 -6.60 9.70 16.17
N PRO A 214 -6.39 8.38 16.38
CA PRO A 214 -6.96 7.65 17.51
C PRO A 214 -6.54 8.18 18.88
N LEU A 215 -5.47 8.99 18.95
CA LEU A 215 -5.03 9.68 20.16
C LEU A 215 -5.63 11.08 20.29
N GLY A 216 -6.53 11.48 19.40
CA GLY A 216 -7.17 12.81 19.43
C GLY A 216 -6.25 13.95 19.01
N ARG A 217 -5.12 13.65 18.39
CA ARG A 217 -4.15 14.66 17.95
C ARG A 217 -4.38 14.98 16.49
N TYR A 218 -5.02 16.12 16.22
CA TYR A 218 -5.24 16.60 14.86
C TYR A 218 -4.12 17.57 14.47
N LYS A 219 -3.11 17.08 13.76
CA LYS A 219 -2.08 17.98 13.22
C LYS A 219 -2.49 18.61 11.88
N TYR A 220 -3.30 17.91 11.10
CA TYR A 220 -3.76 18.34 9.78
C TYR A 220 -5.22 17.94 9.53
N ALA A 221 -6.09 18.29 10.43
CA ALA A 221 -7.50 18.24 10.10
C ALA A 221 -7.71 19.15 8.89
N ASP A 222 -7.83 18.58 7.70
CA ASP A 222 -8.46 19.32 6.64
C ASP A 222 -9.83 19.72 7.18
N ARG A 223 -10.00 21.02 7.36
CA ARG A 223 -11.15 21.61 8.05
C ARG A 223 -12.48 21.20 7.41
N HIS A 224 -12.43 20.68 6.19
CA HIS A 224 -13.59 20.21 5.46
C HIS A 224 -14.03 18.77 5.77
N HIS A 225 -13.12 17.92 6.29
CA HIS A 225 -13.41 16.51 6.46
C HIS A 225 -13.56 16.05 7.91
N SER A 226 -12.93 16.72 8.85
CA SER A 226 -12.80 16.24 10.22
C SER A 226 -14.04 16.42 11.10
N LEU A 227 -14.87 17.42 10.85
CA LEU A 227 -15.94 17.79 11.77
C LEU A 227 -17.18 16.88 11.70
N HIS A 228 -17.36 16.11 10.65
CA HIS A 228 -18.56 15.31 10.42
C HIS A 228 -18.33 13.80 10.41
N ARG A 229 -17.08 13.35 10.54
CA ARG A 229 -16.71 11.95 10.41
C ARG A 229 -16.12 11.42 11.72
N LEU A 230 -16.96 11.29 12.69
CA LEU A 230 -16.70 10.49 13.90
C LEU A 230 -15.97 9.19 13.55
N PRO A 231 -15.28 8.57 14.50
CA PRO A 231 -14.20 7.60 14.32
C PRO A 231 -14.49 6.63 13.18
N TYR A 232 -14.22 7.12 12.00
CA TYR A 232 -14.59 6.52 10.73
C TYR A 232 -13.87 5.19 10.54
N LEU A 233 -12.60 5.15 10.92
CA LEU A 233 -11.84 3.90 10.95
C LEU A 233 -12.49 2.93 11.95
N TYR A 234 -12.79 3.36 13.15
CA TYR A 234 -13.44 2.53 14.16
C TYR A 234 -14.81 2.04 13.70
N GLN A 235 -15.61 2.91 13.12
CA GLN A 235 -16.90 2.50 12.55
C GLN A 235 -16.71 1.52 11.39
N ARG A 236 -15.76 1.75 10.49
CA ARG A 236 -15.45 0.85 9.37
C ARG A 236 -15.10 -0.54 9.84
N LEU A 237 -14.24 -0.62 10.85
CA LEU A 237 -13.70 -1.89 11.34
C LEU A 237 -14.69 -2.61 12.27
N GLN A 238 -15.37 -1.88 13.13
CA GLN A 238 -16.41 -2.45 13.97
C GLN A 238 -17.54 -3.05 13.14
N PHE A 239 -17.87 -2.43 12.07
CA PHE A 239 -18.86 -2.96 11.15
C PHE A 239 -18.37 -4.16 10.34
N ALA A 240 -17.11 -4.22 9.99
CA ALA A 240 -16.51 -5.41 9.38
C ALA A 240 -16.61 -6.61 10.30
N HIS A 241 -16.44 -6.39 11.61
CA HIS A 241 -16.48 -7.44 12.62
C HIS A 241 -17.91 -7.87 12.99
N ASP A 242 -18.78 -6.92 13.28
CA ASP A 242 -20.09 -7.20 13.90
C ASP A 242 -21.15 -7.65 12.88
N GLY A 243 -20.84 -7.61 11.62
CA GLY A 243 -21.86 -7.79 10.59
C GLY A 243 -22.87 -6.65 10.61
N TRP A 244 -23.66 -6.62 9.59
CA TRP A 244 -24.67 -5.61 9.45
C TRP A 244 -25.87 -5.88 10.35
N ARG A 245 -26.00 -5.14 11.44
CA ARG A 245 -27.12 -5.30 12.38
C ARG A 245 -28.13 -4.16 12.38
N ASP A 246 -27.80 -3.00 11.84
CA ASP A 246 -28.71 -1.86 11.93
C ASP A 246 -28.61 -0.94 10.72
N SER A 247 -29.60 -1.01 9.88
CA SER A 247 -29.66 -0.37 8.59
C SER A 247 -30.21 1.04 8.67
N LYS A 248 -29.35 1.99 8.99
CA LYS A 248 -29.58 3.33 8.45
C LYS A 248 -28.68 3.47 7.23
N ALA A 249 -29.27 3.71 6.08
CA ALA A 249 -28.66 3.60 4.76
C ALA A 249 -27.30 4.31 4.61
N GLU A 250 -27.02 5.33 5.38
CA GLU A 250 -25.77 6.08 5.38
C GLU A 250 -24.61 5.40 6.11
N LYS A 251 -24.91 4.50 7.04
CA LYS A 251 -23.93 3.72 7.81
C LYS A 251 -23.54 2.40 7.16
N VAL A 252 -24.30 2.01 6.18
CA VAL A 252 -24.35 0.67 5.60
C VAL A 252 -23.14 0.34 4.75
N SER A 253 -22.54 1.32 4.09
CA SER A 253 -21.67 1.01 2.96
C SER A 253 -20.37 0.31 3.33
N HIS A 254 -19.68 0.74 4.37
CA HIS A 254 -18.40 0.12 4.75
C HIS A 254 -18.56 -1.25 5.41
N CYS A 255 -19.57 -1.35 6.24
CA CYS A 255 -19.87 -2.57 6.96
C CYS A 255 -20.30 -3.69 6.09
N MET A 256 -21.25 -3.41 5.23
CA MET A 256 -21.77 -4.41 4.30
C MET A 256 -20.66 -4.98 3.44
N TRP A 257 -19.72 -4.14 3.07
CA TRP A 257 -18.65 -4.52 2.20
C TRP A 257 -17.68 -5.51 2.84
N ASN A 258 -17.20 -5.20 4.04
CA ASN A 258 -16.34 -6.09 4.78
C ASN A 258 -17.04 -7.39 5.16
N THR A 259 -18.29 -7.30 5.65
CA THR A 259 -19.08 -8.47 6.00
C THR A 259 -19.35 -9.34 4.77
N TYR A 260 -19.73 -8.73 3.66
CA TYR A 260 -20.01 -9.44 2.43
C TYR A 260 -18.77 -10.22 1.94
N PHE A 261 -17.60 -9.60 1.91
CA PHE A 261 -16.38 -10.27 1.45
C PHE A 261 -15.85 -11.29 2.45
N ARG A 262 -15.96 -11.02 3.74
CA ARG A 262 -15.63 -12.02 4.78
C ARG A 262 -16.53 -13.24 4.72
N GLU A 263 -17.82 -13.04 4.58
CA GLU A 263 -18.80 -14.16 4.46
C GLU A 263 -18.59 -14.98 3.20
N ARG A 264 -18.16 -14.36 2.11
CA ARG A 264 -17.79 -15.10 0.90
C ARG A 264 -16.54 -15.97 1.07
N GLY A 265 -15.72 -15.72 2.09
CA GLY A 265 -14.50 -16.49 2.37
C GLY A 265 -13.41 -16.39 1.29
N ARG A 266 -13.51 -15.41 0.38
CA ARG A 266 -12.58 -15.24 -0.75
C ARG A 266 -11.65 -14.04 -0.62
N THR A 267 -12.10 -13.00 0.06
CA THR A 267 -11.38 -11.71 0.09
C THR A 267 -10.86 -11.43 1.48
N ALA A 268 -9.54 -11.31 1.58
CA ALA A 268 -8.86 -10.90 2.80
C ALA A 268 -8.94 -9.38 2.97
N ILE A 269 -9.03 -8.93 4.21
CA ILE A 269 -9.00 -7.52 4.57
C ILE A 269 -7.65 -7.21 5.22
N TRP A 270 -6.90 -6.32 4.61
CA TRP A 270 -5.68 -5.76 5.17
C TRP A 270 -5.91 -4.31 5.59
N ASN A 271 -5.14 -3.85 6.55
CA ASN A 271 -5.06 -2.43 6.83
C ASN A 271 -3.84 -1.86 6.10
N ASP A 272 -4.02 -0.80 5.33
CA ASP A 272 -2.97 0.03 4.77
C ASP A 272 -2.81 1.24 5.69
N LEU A 273 -1.88 1.10 6.61
CA LEU A 273 -1.66 2.02 7.71
C LEU A 273 -0.72 3.15 7.29
N GLU A 274 -1.16 4.38 7.47
CA GLU A 274 -0.36 5.56 7.15
C GLU A 274 0.58 5.90 8.33
N VAL A 275 1.86 5.49 8.21
CA VAL A 275 2.92 5.79 9.20
C VAL A 275 3.53 7.19 9.06
N TRP A 276 2.81 8.07 8.39
CA TRP A 276 3.24 9.41 8.02
C TRP A 276 2.22 10.48 8.38
N GLU A 277 2.67 11.71 8.38
CA GLU A 277 1.84 12.91 8.42
C GLU A 277 2.39 13.94 7.42
N PHE A 278 1.58 14.92 7.05
CA PHE A 278 2.06 16.03 6.24
C PHE A 278 2.82 17.05 7.08
N ASP A 279 3.96 17.51 6.59
CA ASP A 279 4.59 18.72 7.11
C ASP A 279 3.89 19.99 6.55
N HIS A 280 4.41 21.16 6.93
CA HIS A 280 3.88 22.44 6.47
C HIS A 280 3.96 22.67 4.95
N LYS A 281 4.78 21.89 4.25
CA LYS A 281 4.93 21.91 2.77
C LYS A 281 4.11 20.82 2.08
N LYS A 282 3.34 20.05 2.82
CA LYS A 282 2.63 18.85 2.35
C LYS A 282 3.56 17.73 1.90
N SER A 283 4.79 17.68 2.40
CA SER A 283 5.67 16.54 2.22
C SER A 283 5.38 15.50 3.30
N LEU A 284 5.52 14.23 2.95
CA LEU A 284 5.37 13.13 3.90
C LEU A 284 6.56 13.12 4.87
N VAL A 285 6.25 13.03 6.14
CA VAL A 285 7.24 12.86 7.21
C VAL A 285 6.77 11.77 8.17
N PRO A 286 7.70 11.00 8.78
CA PRO A 286 7.34 9.96 9.73
C PRO A 286 6.52 10.51 10.89
N THR A 287 5.51 9.76 11.31
CA THR A 287 4.72 10.07 12.51
C THR A 287 5.37 9.52 13.78
N GLU A 288 4.75 9.74 14.93
CA GLU A 288 5.19 9.20 16.20
C GLU A 288 4.73 7.75 16.40
N ILE A 289 5.54 6.92 17.04
CA ILE A 289 5.22 5.52 17.32
C ILE A 289 3.93 5.35 18.13
N SER A 290 3.63 6.27 19.02
CA SER A 290 2.40 6.22 19.83
C SER A 290 1.14 6.24 18.95
N ARG A 291 1.15 6.98 17.83
CA ARG A 291 0.05 6.96 16.86
C ARG A 291 0.00 5.63 16.11
N VAL A 292 1.15 5.15 15.63
CA VAL A 292 1.27 3.87 14.91
C VAL A 292 0.77 2.72 15.79
N ALA A 293 1.22 2.65 17.05
CA ALA A 293 0.79 1.63 18.01
C ALA A 293 -0.73 1.65 18.22
N ALA A 294 -1.31 2.85 18.41
CA ALA A 294 -2.75 3.00 18.59
C ALA A 294 -3.55 2.58 17.33
N GLN A 295 -3.05 2.88 16.12
CA GLN A 295 -3.66 2.44 14.87
C GLN A 295 -3.60 0.91 14.74
N LEU A 296 -2.45 0.29 15.04
CA LEU A 296 -2.27 -1.16 15.03
C LEU A 296 -3.22 -1.86 16.01
N ASP A 297 -3.27 -1.39 17.26
CA ASP A 297 -4.14 -1.96 18.28
C ASP A 297 -5.63 -1.86 17.92
N LEU A 298 -6.03 -0.71 17.38
CA LEU A 298 -7.40 -0.46 16.98
C LEU A 298 -7.85 -1.35 15.83
N THR A 299 -6.97 -1.61 14.87
CA THR A 299 -7.30 -2.34 13.63
C THR A 299 -7.09 -3.84 13.74
N ALA A 300 -6.22 -4.29 14.63
CA ALA A 300 -5.84 -5.70 14.78
C ALA A 300 -7.00 -6.70 14.84
N PRO A 301 -8.14 -6.42 15.55
CA PRO A 301 -9.25 -7.39 15.62
C PRO A 301 -10.00 -7.62 14.30
N TYR A 302 -9.77 -6.77 13.30
CA TYR A 302 -10.63 -6.66 12.11
C TYR A 302 -9.94 -7.00 10.80
N VAL A 303 -8.63 -7.21 10.83
CA VAL A 303 -7.82 -7.40 9.63
C VAL A 303 -6.99 -8.68 9.71
N GLU A 304 -6.66 -9.25 8.58
CA GLU A 304 -5.77 -10.40 8.50
C GLU A 304 -4.30 -9.99 8.44
N LYS A 305 -4.00 -8.73 8.02
CA LYS A 305 -2.64 -8.23 7.88
C LYS A 305 -2.58 -6.72 8.06
N GLN A 306 -1.49 -6.24 8.65
CA GLN A 306 -1.13 -4.84 8.70
C GLN A 306 0.00 -4.58 7.69
N ILE A 307 -0.25 -3.75 6.72
CA ILE A 307 0.78 -3.21 5.83
C ILE A 307 0.87 -1.70 6.01
N ILE A 308 2.00 -1.12 5.69
CA ILE A 308 2.22 0.32 5.84
C ILE A 308 2.45 1.02 4.51
N TYR A 309 2.00 2.23 4.40
CA TYR A 309 2.45 3.18 3.41
C TYR A 309 3.36 4.21 4.06
N GLN A 310 4.65 4.13 3.81
CA GLN A 310 5.51 3.10 3.24
C GLN A 310 6.80 3.00 4.07
N TYR A 311 7.63 1.95 3.88
CA TYR A 311 8.93 1.88 4.57
C TYR A 311 9.94 2.87 3.97
N PRO A 312 10.23 2.90 2.63
CA PRO A 312 11.22 3.82 2.07
C PRO A 312 10.86 5.28 2.37
N GLY A 313 11.75 5.98 3.04
CA GLY A 313 11.58 7.39 3.40
C GLY A 313 10.84 7.67 4.70
N LEU A 314 10.13 6.69 5.28
CA LEU A 314 9.33 6.87 6.49
C LEU A 314 9.79 6.00 7.66
N MET A 315 10.48 4.91 7.38
CA MET A 315 11.20 4.10 8.36
C MET A 315 12.60 3.78 7.84
N GLN A 316 13.59 3.75 8.73
CA GLN A 316 14.97 3.51 8.32
C GLN A 316 15.79 2.87 9.44
N HIS A 317 16.42 1.73 9.13
CA HIS A 317 17.36 1.10 10.06
C HIS A 317 18.55 2.05 10.37
N PRO A 318 18.97 2.19 11.63
CA PRO A 318 20.04 3.11 12.01
C PRO A 318 21.38 2.84 11.30
N ASP A 319 21.68 1.59 11.00
CA ASP A 319 22.96 1.19 10.37
C ASP A 319 22.89 1.17 8.83
N HIS A 320 21.75 1.53 8.22
CA HIS A 320 21.68 1.60 6.77
C HIS A 320 22.63 2.68 6.24
N PRO A 321 23.42 2.41 5.19
CA PRO A 321 24.47 3.33 4.74
C PRO A 321 23.97 4.67 4.20
N VAL A 322 22.71 4.72 3.76
CA VAL A 322 22.06 5.95 3.29
C VAL A 322 20.85 6.25 4.16
N LYS A 323 20.78 7.43 4.75
CA LYS A 323 19.69 7.86 5.63
C LYS A 323 18.50 8.40 4.81
N VAL A 324 17.67 7.50 4.31
CA VAL A 324 16.47 7.85 3.56
C VAL A 324 15.38 8.34 4.53
N GLY A 325 14.88 9.56 4.34
CA GLY A 325 13.88 10.18 5.24
C GLY A 325 14.46 10.78 6.54
N GLY A 326 15.78 10.73 6.72
CA GLY A 326 16.49 11.39 7.81
C GLY A 326 16.26 10.77 9.19
N GLU A 327 16.60 11.55 10.24
CA GLU A 327 16.60 11.06 11.63
C GLU A 327 15.20 10.65 12.13
N ARG A 328 14.13 11.29 11.67
CA ARG A 328 12.75 10.89 12.08
C ARG A 328 12.40 9.49 11.60
N ALA A 329 12.86 9.11 10.40
CA ALA A 329 12.65 7.75 9.89
C ALA A 329 13.43 6.71 10.69
N VAL A 330 14.64 7.05 11.15
CA VAL A 330 15.43 6.21 12.06
C VAL A 330 14.73 6.07 13.40
N THR A 331 14.29 7.17 13.99
CA THR A 331 13.57 7.15 15.28
C THR A 331 12.33 6.27 15.20
N LEU A 332 11.51 6.42 14.16
CA LEU A 332 10.30 5.58 14.02
C LEU A 332 10.64 4.10 13.89
N TYR A 333 11.71 3.75 13.17
CA TYR A 333 12.16 2.36 13.07
C TYR A 333 12.55 1.79 14.43
N GLU A 334 13.41 2.49 15.18
CA GLU A 334 13.89 2.04 16.49
C GLU A 334 12.76 1.90 17.49
N GLU A 335 11.87 2.89 17.56
CA GLU A 335 10.71 2.87 18.44
C GLU A 335 9.72 1.74 18.07
N TYR A 336 9.51 1.50 16.76
CA TYR A 336 8.68 0.39 16.30
C TYR A 336 9.32 -0.97 16.66
N ALA A 337 10.64 -1.12 16.51
CA ALA A 337 11.33 -2.35 16.91
C ALA A 337 11.11 -2.65 18.40
N LEU A 338 11.20 -1.63 19.27
CA LEU A 338 10.91 -1.77 20.71
C LEU A 338 9.44 -2.14 20.97
N TYR A 339 8.51 -1.49 20.28
CA TYR A 339 7.08 -1.83 20.37
C TYR A 339 6.83 -3.29 19.97
N ARG A 340 7.36 -3.71 18.81
CA ARG A 340 7.25 -5.07 18.31
C ARG A 340 7.77 -6.10 19.33
N ASP A 341 8.94 -5.87 19.87
CA ASP A 341 9.55 -6.76 20.85
C ASP A 341 8.72 -6.85 22.14
N ALA A 342 8.12 -5.75 22.57
CA ALA A 342 7.20 -5.73 23.71
C ALA A 342 5.91 -6.53 23.43
N VAL A 343 5.32 -6.38 22.24
CA VAL A 343 4.15 -7.17 21.82
C VAL A 343 4.47 -8.66 21.74
N LEU A 344 5.60 -9.03 21.13
CA LEU A 344 6.03 -10.43 21.04
C LEU A 344 6.34 -11.06 22.39
N ALA A 345 6.80 -10.26 23.34
CA ALA A 345 7.04 -10.68 24.72
C ALA A 345 5.77 -10.72 25.59
N GLY A 346 4.60 -10.34 25.04
CA GLY A 346 3.33 -10.26 25.79
C GLY A 346 3.32 -9.18 26.88
N LYS A 347 4.08 -8.11 26.71
CA LYS A 347 4.16 -7.00 27.64
C LYS A 347 3.20 -5.85 27.29
N LEU A 348 2.63 -5.89 26.10
CA LEU A 348 1.62 -4.96 25.57
C LEU A 348 0.38 -5.70 25.10
#